data_a3dc4d41684883a6acff78cc5a488c47
#
_entry.id   a3dc4d41684883a6acff78cc5a488c47
#
_cell.length_a   1.000
_cell.length_b   1.000
_cell.length_c   1.000
_cell.angle_alpha   90.00
_cell.angle_beta   90.00
_cell.angle_gamma   90.00
#
_symmetry.space_group_name_H-M   'P 1'
#
loop_
_entity.id
_entity.type
_entity.pdbx_description
1 polymer ?
#
loop_
_entity_poly.entity_id
_entity_poly.type
_entity_poly.pdbx_seq_one_letter_code
_entity_poly.pdbx_strand_id
1 'polypeptide(L)'
;GQIEARVNGWLWDQTDLLEAFRKSDAYAAEVSALPKDQRRPMREDERDAYCRFGDVVYGRTIWKKDELERFIGKVCVLGLGFQMGAAKFQTTLAKGALGGPRVNFPLSQCEHIVRTYRAANYRIAEGWKICTQIIEDMALGVSGAHKCISWGGDGDGNGWVLLPNGMSLKYPNLRKARNEEKGFEEWTYQSGEMRKKIYGGLLCENLVQALARIIVAEQMLMIDKKYRCVMTTHDEVVAHPKLREAEKCYQFMYQCMTTPLWWCPDIPLAAEGGWAENYSK
;
A
#
# COMPACT_ATOMS: atom_id res chain seq x y z
N GLY A 1 -1.07 -7.89 -4.32
CA GLY A 1 -0.62 -7.68 -2.97
C GLY A 1 0.46 -6.65 -2.70
N GLN A 2 0.72 -5.68 -3.60
CA GLN A 2 1.74 -4.64 -3.35
C GLN A 2 1.22 -3.25 -3.68
N ILE A 3 -0.04 -3.15 -4.08
CA ILE A 3 -0.61 -1.90 -4.59
C ILE A 3 -0.53 -0.77 -3.56
N GLU A 4 -0.83 -1.04 -2.28
CA GLU A 4 -0.74 -0.05 -1.22
C GLU A 4 0.69 0.49 -1.03
N ALA A 5 1.71 -0.39 -1.07
CA ALA A 5 3.11 0.06 -0.95
C ALA A 5 3.55 0.91 -2.15
N ARG A 6 3.07 0.58 -3.35
CA ARG A 6 3.30 1.37 -4.58
C ARG A 6 2.62 2.73 -4.51
N VAL A 7 1.35 2.75 -4.08
CA VAL A 7 0.60 4.00 -3.87
C VAL A 7 1.25 4.87 -2.80
N ASN A 8 1.66 4.29 -1.67
CA ASN A 8 2.34 5.02 -0.60
C ASN A 8 3.66 5.63 -1.08
N GLY A 9 4.49 4.84 -1.79
CA GLY A 9 5.72 5.33 -2.39
C GLY A 9 5.48 6.43 -3.44
N TRP A 10 4.44 6.27 -4.27
CA TRP A 10 4.08 7.24 -5.30
C TRP A 10 3.52 8.54 -4.70
N LEU A 11 2.62 8.45 -3.72
CA LEU A 11 1.96 9.59 -3.09
C LEU A 11 2.98 10.54 -2.43
N TRP A 12 4.05 9.98 -1.86
CA TRP A 12 5.06 10.72 -1.11
C TRP A 12 6.43 10.82 -1.80
N ASP A 13 6.52 10.47 -3.08
CA ASP A 13 7.76 10.56 -3.87
C ASP A 13 8.94 9.75 -3.29
N GLN A 14 8.69 8.55 -2.76
CA GLN A 14 9.71 7.61 -2.34
C GLN A 14 10.26 6.87 -3.59
N THR A 15 11.06 7.56 -4.37
CA THR A 15 11.47 7.16 -5.72
C THR A 15 12.30 5.88 -5.77
N ASP A 16 13.15 5.63 -4.78
CA ASP A 16 13.97 4.43 -4.67
C ASP A 16 13.11 3.17 -4.44
N LEU A 17 12.03 3.27 -3.66
CA LEU A 17 11.05 2.20 -3.50
C LEU A 17 10.30 1.93 -4.82
N LEU A 18 9.88 2.98 -5.53
CA LEU A 18 9.22 2.84 -6.83
C LEU A 18 10.15 2.22 -7.88
N GLU A 19 11.43 2.62 -7.87
CA GLU A 19 12.42 2.05 -8.76
C GLU A 19 12.70 0.58 -8.44
N ALA A 20 12.67 0.19 -7.17
CA ALA A 20 12.74 -1.21 -6.77
C ALA A 20 11.60 -2.04 -7.37
N PHE A 21 10.38 -1.51 -7.35
CA PHE A 21 9.24 -2.16 -8.00
C PHE A 21 9.42 -2.24 -9.52
N ARG A 22 9.80 -1.14 -10.20
CA ARG A 22 9.99 -1.14 -11.66
C ARG A 22 11.01 -2.19 -12.12
N LYS A 23 12.15 -2.28 -11.46
CA LYS A 23 13.20 -3.25 -11.81
C LYS A 23 12.75 -4.69 -11.58
N SER A 24 12.11 -4.95 -10.45
CA SER A 24 11.57 -6.28 -10.15
C SER A 24 10.47 -6.69 -11.12
N ASP A 25 9.57 -5.77 -11.48
CA ASP A 25 8.48 -6.01 -12.42
C ASP A 25 9.02 -6.25 -13.84
N ALA A 26 10.00 -5.45 -14.29
CA ALA A 26 10.65 -5.60 -15.59
C ALA A 26 11.31 -6.98 -15.72
N TYR A 27 12.07 -7.41 -14.70
CA TYR A 27 12.63 -8.75 -14.67
C TYR A 27 11.56 -9.84 -14.70
N ALA A 28 10.51 -9.70 -13.89
CA ALA A 28 9.42 -10.68 -13.87
C ALA A 28 8.72 -10.78 -15.22
N ALA A 29 8.45 -9.66 -15.89
CA ALA A 29 7.86 -9.63 -17.24
C ALA A 29 8.77 -10.30 -18.28
N GLU A 30 10.08 -10.00 -18.25
CA GLU A 30 11.07 -10.59 -19.15
C GLU A 30 11.11 -12.12 -19.03
N VAL A 31 11.19 -12.64 -17.80
CA VAL A 31 11.37 -14.09 -17.59
C VAL A 31 10.07 -14.89 -17.60
N SER A 32 8.90 -14.24 -17.44
CA SER A 32 7.61 -14.94 -17.41
C SER A 32 7.28 -15.63 -18.71
N ALA A 33 7.67 -15.03 -19.85
CA ALA A 33 7.47 -15.57 -21.19
C ALA A 33 8.46 -16.69 -21.56
N LEU A 34 9.48 -16.94 -20.76
CA LEU A 34 10.56 -17.89 -21.05
C LEU A 34 10.42 -19.18 -20.24
N PRO A 35 10.75 -20.35 -20.83
CA PRO A 35 10.95 -21.59 -20.10
C PRO A 35 11.99 -21.39 -18.98
N LYS A 36 11.86 -22.15 -17.87
CA LYS A 36 12.72 -21.98 -16.69
C LYS A 36 14.22 -22.10 -16.99
N ASP A 37 14.59 -23.01 -17.88
CA ASP A 37 15.96 -23.29 -18.32
C ASP A 37 16.57 -22.19 -19.22
N GLN A 38 15.73 -21.33 -19.79
CA GLN A 38 16.14 -20.21 -20.64
C GLN A 38 16.15 -18.86 -19.90
N ARG A 39 15.76 -18.86 -18.62
CA ARG A 39 15.74 -17.63 -17.81
C ARG A 39 17.14 -17.25 -17.37
N ARG A 40 17.55 -16.01 -17.67
CA ARG A 40 18.80 -15.50 -17.12
C ARG A 40 18.73 -15.38 -15.60
N PRO A 41 19.88 -15.43 -14.90
CA PRO A 41 19.93 -15.12 -13.48
C PRO A 41 19.41 -13.72 -13.15
N MET A 42 18.72 -13.57 -12.02
CA MET A 42 18.29 -12.30 -11.47
C MET A 42 19.50 -11.51 -10.97
N ARG A 43 19.60 -10.23 -11.33
CA ARG A 43 20.59 -9.30 -10.76
C ARG A 43 20.17 -8.84 -9.38
N GLU A 44 21.12 -8.32 -8.60
CA GLU A 44 20.83 -7.84 -7.24
C GLU A 44 19.80 -6.71 -7.19
N ASP A 45 19.84 -5.80 -8.15
CA ASP A 45 18.92 -4.67 -8.22
C ASP A 45 17.54 -5.01 -8.79
N GLU A 46 17.33 -6.25 -9.29
CA GLU A 46 16.05 -6.78 -9.78
C GLU A 46 15.28 -7.57 -8.71
N ARG A 47 15.88 -7.75 -7.53
CA ARG A 47 15.20 -8.41 -6.41
C ARG A 47 13.99 -7.59 -5.95
N ASP A 48 12.97 -8.28 -5.45
CA ASP A 48 11.76 -7.60 -4.98
C ASP A 48 12.06 -6.61 -3.82
N ALA A 49 11.16 -5.64 -3.64
CA ALA A 49 11.32 -4.59 -2.63
C ALA A 49 11.46 -5.14 -1.20
N TYR A 50 10.96 -6.33 -0.93
CA TYR A 50 11.08 -6.97 0.38
C TYR A 50 12.50 -7.48 0.65
N CYS A 51 13.11 -8.13 -0.35
CA CYS A 51 14.52 -8.52 -0.28
C CYS A 51 15.42 -7.29 -0.12
N ARG A 52 15.19 -6.25 -0.93
CA ARG A 52 15.99 -5.02 -0.89
C ARG A 52 15.87 -4.28 0.43
N PHE A 53 14.69 -4.24 1.03
CA PHE A 53 14.56 -3.69 2.38
C PHE A 53 15.19 -4.62 3.44
N GLY A 54 15.13 -5.93 3.24
CA GLY A 54 15.87 -6.90 4.06
C GLY A 54 17.37 -6.62 4.08
N ASP A 55 17.98 -6.23 2.95
CA ASP A 55 19.40 -5.84 2.91
C ASP A 55 19.71 -4.72 3.88
N VAL A 56 18.85 -3.70 3.93
CA VAL A 56 19.01 -2.53 4.82
C VAL A 56 18.91 -2.93 6.29
N VAL A 57 18.00 -3.86 6.62
CA VAL A 57 17.80 -4.34 8.00
C VAL A 57 18.95 -5.22 8.48
N TYR A 58 19.44 -6.10 7.60
CA TYR A 58 20.41 -7.15 7.99
C TYR A 58 21.85 -6.85 7.57
N GLY A 59 22.09 -5.77 6.81
CA GLY A 59 23.43 -5.38 6.35
C GLY A 59 24.09 -6.40 5.39
N ARG A 60 23.30 -7.24 4.73
CA ARG A 60 23.74 -8.22 3.74
C ARG A 60 22.73 -8.38 2.61
N THR A 61 23.14 -8.93 1.48
CA THR A 61 22.26 -9.24 0.36
C THR A 61 21.28 -10.35 0.72
N ILE A 62 19.96 -10.05 0.68
CA ILE A 62 18.86 -10.97 0.95
C ILE A 62 18.26 -11.44 -0.38
N TRP A 63 18.12 -12.75 -0.54
CA TRP A 63 17.49 -13.38 -1.70
C TRP A 63 16.17 -14.05 -1.33
N LYS A 64 15.37 -14.48 -2.31
CA LYS A 64 14.11 -15.19 -2.08
C LYS A 64 14.26 -16.45 -1.22
N LYS A 65 15.43 -17.09 -1.23
CA LYS A 65 15.77 -18.26 -0.40
C LYS A 65 15.97 -17.93 1.08
N ASP A 66 16.26 -16.67 1.40
CA ASP A 66 16.38 -16.17 2.78
C ASP A 66 14.96 -15.81 3.29
N GLU A 67 14.13 -16.85 3.49
CA GLU A 67 12.69 -16.72 3.67
C GLU A 67 12.29 -15.85 4.86
N LEU A 68 12.97 -16.00 6.00
CA LEU A 68 12.69 -15.27 7.22
C LEU A 68 13.02 -13.78 7.06
N GLU A 69 14.21 -13.46 6.57
CA GLU A 69 14.67 -12.08 6.40
C GLU A 69 13.82 -11.34 5.35
N ARG A 70 13.49 -12.03 4.25
CA ARG A 70 12.56 -11.51 3.24
C ARG A 70 11.16 -11.29 3.81
N PHE A 71 10.68 -12.21 4.67
CA PHE A 71 9.41 -12.05 5.38
C PHE A 71 9.42 -10.82 6.29
N ILE A 72 10.49 -10.60 7.06
CA ILE A 72 10.65 -9.38 7.86
C ILE A 72 10.63 -8.13 6.96
N GLY A 73 11.37 -8.15 5.86
CA GLY A 73 11.32 -7.08 4.86
C GLY A 73 9.90 -6.81 4.34
N LYS A 74 9.11 -7.87 4.06
CA LYS A 74 7.71 -7.76 3.66
C LYS A 74 6.85 -7.09 4.73
N VAL A 75 6.97 -7.52 5.98
CA VAL A 75 6.21 -6.92 7.10
C VAL A 75 6.60 -5.46 7.31
N CYS A 76 7.88 -5.11 7.12
CA CYS A 76 8.34 -3.73 7.20
C CYS A 76 7.73 -2.85 6.09
N VAL A 77 7.86 -3.26 4.83
CA VAL A 77 7.35 -2.47 3.69
C VAL A 77 5.84 -2.29 3.74
N LEU A 78 5.09 -3.32 4.13
CA LEU A 78 3.62 -3.27 4.17
C LEU A 78 3.06 -2.71 5.48
N GLY A 79 3.77 -2.86 6.61
CA GLY A 79 3.24 -2.51 7.93
C GLY A 79 3.78 -1.21 8.51
N LEU A 80 5.08 -0.90 8.30
CA LEU A 80 5.68 0.30 8.89
C LEU A 80 5.34 1.59 8.11
N GLY A 81 4.80 1.46 6.91
CA GLY A 81 4.42 2.60 6.04
C GLY A 81 3.36 3.54 6.63
N PHE A 82 2.73 3.16 7.75
CA PHE A 82 1.64 3.88 8.40
C PHE A 82 1.94 4.25 9.86
N GLN A 83 3.20 4.63 10.12
CA GLN A 83 3.66 5.17 11.41
C GLN A 83 3.57 4.16 12.58
N MET A 84 3.60 2.85 12.32
CA MET A 84 3.61 1.83 13.36
C MET A 84 4.84 1.99 14.26
N GLY A 85 4.63 1.94 15.58
CA GLY A 85 5.70 1.98 16.59
C GLY A 85 6.27 0.58 16.88
N ALA A 86 7.45 0.54 17.53
CA ALA A 86 8.20 -0.69 17.78
C ALA A 86 7.44 -1.72 18.62
N ALA A 87 6.72 -1.31 19.65
CA ALA A 87 5.95 -2.24 20.49
C ALA A 87 4.79 -2.90 19.71
N LYS A 88 4.08 -2.14 18.86
CA LYS A 88 3.05 -2.71 17.98
C LYS A 88 3.67 -3.62 16.93
N PHE A 89 4.81 -3.23 16.35
CA PHE A 89 5.55 -4.05 15.39
C PHE A 89 5.99 -5.39 16.00
N GLN A 90 6.55 -5.38 17.22
CA GLN A 90 6.89 -6.57 17.99
C GLN A 90 5.68 -7.50 18.17
N THR A 91 4.55 -6.95 18.64
CA THR A 91 3.32 -7.72 18.84
C THR A 91 2.78 -8.30 17.53
N THR A 92 2.89 -7.55 16.43
CA THR A 92 2.47 -7.97 15.09
C THR A 92 3.30 -9.16 14.60
N LEU A 93 4.62 -9.11 14.75
CA LEU A 93 5.51 -10.22 14.40
C LEU A 93 5.25 -11.48 15.26
N ALA A 94 5.06 -11.30 16.56
CA ALA A 94 4.80 -12.40 17.50
C ALA A 94 3.47 -13.14 17.21
N LYS A 95 2.50 -12.46 16.61
CA LYS A 95 1.20 -13.06 16.20
C LYS A 95 1.24 -13.76 14.84
N GLY A 96 2.30 -13.61 14.07
CA GLY A 96 2.37 -14.13 12.70
C GLY A 96 1.69 -13.19 11.71
N ALA A 97 2.30 -12.02 11.45
CA ALA A 97 1.82 -11.03 10.51
C ALA A 97 1.61 -11.61 9.11
N LEU A 98 0.62 -11.12 8.39
CA LEU A 98 0.36 -11.45 6.97
C LEU A 98 0.29 -12.97 6.67
N GLY A 99 -0.15 -13.78 7.64
CA GLY A 99 -0.20 -15.23 7.52
C GLY A 99 1.16 -15.93 7.54
N GLY A 100 2.23 -15.22 7.89
CA GLY A 100 3.59 -15.75 7.95
C GLY A 100 3.97 -16.32 9.32
N PRO A 101 5.26 -16.67 9.52
CA PRO A 101 5.75 -17.24 10.75
C PRO A 101 5.63 -16.27 11.94
N ARG A 102 5.51 -16.83 13.13
CA ARG A 102 5.60 -16.07 14.39
C ARG A 102 7.07 -15.79 14.68
N VAL A 103 7.42 -14.53 14.87
CA VAL A 103 8.79 -14.09 15.12
C VAL A 103 8.84 -13.28 16.42
N ASN A 104 9.67 -13.71 17.34
CA ASN A 104 9.86 -13.04 18.62
C ASN A 104 11.20 -12.29 18.63
N PHE A 105 11.16 -11.00 18.39
CA PHE A 105 12.31 -10.12 18.50
C PHE A 105 12.28 -9.35 19.84
N PRO A 106 13.45 -9.06 20.45
CA PRO A 106 13.54 -8.10 21.52
C PRO A 106 13.02 -6.72 21.08
N LEU A 107 12.47 -5.94 22.02
CA LEU A 107 11.96 -4.60 21.71
C LEU A 107 13.05 -3.70 21.09
N SER A 108 14.28 -3.78 21.59
CA SER A 108 15.43 -3.03 21.06
C SER A 108 15.72 -3.31 19.57
N GLN A 109 15.56 -4.56 19.14
CA GLN A 109 15.68 -4.94 17.73
C GLN A 109 14.53 -4.37 16.91
N CYS A 110 13.30 -4.42 17.42
CA CYS A 110 12.15 -3.79 16.79
C CYS A 110 12.32 -2.27 16.67
N GLU A 111 12.85 -1.61 17.68
CA GLU A 111 13.17 -0.18 17.67
C GLU A 111 14.22 0.16 16.61
N HIS A 112 15.27 -0.68 16.50
CA HIS A 112 16.27 -0.54 15.44
C HIS A 112 15.64 -0.65 14.04
N ILE A 113 14.85 -1.69 13.79
CA ILE A 113 14.18 -1.91 12.50
C ILE A 113 13.26 -0.74 12.15
N VAL A 114 12.45 -0.26 13.09
CA VAL A 114 11.54 0.87 12.87
C VAL A 114 12.31 2.16 12.56
N ARG A 115 13.42 2.43 13.25
CA ARG A 115 14.29 3.58 12.93
C ARG A 115 14.90 3.46 11.54
N THR A 116 15.42 2.27 11.21
CA THR A 116 16.00 1.96 9.90
C THR A 116 14.97 2.16 8.80
N TYR A 117 13.72 1.68 8.99
CA TYR A 117 12.64 1.92 8.03
C TYR A 117 12.38 3.42 7.80
N ARG A 118 12.25 4.18 8.88
CA ARG A 118 11.95 5.62 8.79
C ARG A 118 13.09 6.42 8.14
N ALA A 119 14.32 5.99 8.34
CA ALA A 119 15.48 6.60 7.69
C ALA A 119 15.54 6.26 6.20
N ALA A 120 15.34 4.99 5.84
CA ALA A 120 15.35 4.54 4.44
C ALA A 120 14.14 5.08 3.65
N ASN A 121 12.95 5.17 4.29
CA ASN A 121 11.72 5.64 3.67
C ASN A 121 11.32 7.03 4.22
N TYR A 122 12.28 7.96 4.23
CA TYR A 122 12.09 9.26 4.87
C TYR A 122 10.97 10.11 4.21
N ARG A 123 10.74 9.97 2.91
CA ARG A 123 9.65 10.65 2.22
C ARG A 123 8.27 10.18 2.69
N ILE A 124 8.11 8.88 2.92
CA ILE A 124 6.89 8.34 3.52
C ILE A 124 6.72 8.87 4.95
N ALA A 125 7.81 8.94 5.72
CA ALA A 125 7.75 9.49 7.08
C ALA A 125 7.44 11.00 7.10
N GLU A 126 7.89 11.77 6.11
CA GLU A 126 7.46 13.16 5.88
C GLU A 126 5.98 13.25 5.51
N GLY A 127 5.49 12.32 4.68
CA GLY A 127 4.07 12.21 4.35
C GLY A 127 3.15 12.08 5.57
N TRP A 128 3.60 11.40 6.64
CA TRP A 128 2.82 11.38 7.88
C TRP A 128 2.72 12.75 8.55
N LYS A 129 3.76 13.59 8.45
CA LYS A 129 3.74 14.97 8.98
C LYS A 129 2.79 15.84 8.15
N ILE A 130 2.83 15.68 6.82
CA ILE A 130 1.89 16.33 5.90
C ILE A 130 0.46 15.92 6.26
N CYS A 131 0.20 14.63 6.46
CA CYS A 131 -1.12 14.15 6.90
C CYS A 131 -1.54 14.72 8.26
N THR A 132 -0.61 14.96 9.20
CA THR A 132 -0.93 15.64 10.46
C THR A 132 -1.36 17.07 10.20
N GLN A 133 -0.68 17.79 9.30
CA GLN A 133 -1.08 19.15 8.91
C GLN A 133 -2.45 19.16 8.21
N ILE A 134 -2.72 18.19 7.32
CA ILE A 134 -4.04 18.04 6.69
C ILE A 134 -5.16 17.89 7.73
N ILE A 135 -4.93 17.12 8.81
CA ILE A 135 -5.91 17.00 9.90
C ILE A 135 -6.17 18.36 10.56
N GLU A 136 -5.13 19.13 10.82
CA GLU A 136 -5.25 20.49 11.39
C GLU A 136 -5.95 21.44 10.44
N ASP A 137 -5.59 21.44 9.16
CA ASP A 137 -6.22 22.24 8.12
C ASP A 137 -7.72 21.95 8.03
N MET A 138 -8.10 20.67 7.95
CA MET A 138 -9.49 20.24 7.91
C MET A 138 -10.28 20.75 9.12
N ALA A 139 -9.70 20.69 10.32
CA ALA A 139 -10.36 21.15 11.54
C ALA A 139 -10.55 22.68 11.58
N LEU A 140 -9.66 23.43 10.92
CA LEU A 140 -9.69 24.89 10.84
C LEU A 140 -10.44 25.42 9.60
N GLY A 141 -10.98 24.55 8.75
CA GLY A 141 -11.63 24.96 7.51
C GLY A 141 -10.67 25.42 6.42
N VAL A 142 -9.38 25.10 6.54
CA VAL A 142 -8.35 25.43 5.55
C VAL A 142 -8.36 24.39 4.44
N SER A 143 -8.31 24.86 3.19
CA SER A 143 -8.28 23.98 2.02
C SER A 143 -6.86 23.87 1.46
N GLY A 144 -6.54 22.69 0.88
CA GLY A 144 -5.27 22.44 0.23
C GLY A 144 -5.35 21.29 -0.76
N ALA A 145 -4.24 21.02 -1.44
CA ALA A 145 -4.14 19.92 -2.39
C ALA A 145 -2.73 19.34 -2.42
N HIS A 146 -2.62 18.03 -2.72
CA HIS A 146 -1.39 17.33 -2.96
C HIS A 146 -1.61 16.23 -4.00
N LYS A 147 -0.89 16.30 -5.12
CA LYS A 147 -1.06 15.36 -6.25
C LYS A 147 -2.54 15.22 -6.67
N CYS A 148 -3.09 14.04 -6.48
CA CYS A 148 -4.46 13.70 -6.89
C CYS A 148 -5.52 13.91 -5.79
N ILE A 149 -5.14 14.37 -4.61
CA ILE A 149 -6.06 14.63 -3.50
C ILE A 149 -6.16 16.12 -3.20
N SER A 150 -7.33 16.54 -2.72
CA SER A 150 -7.52 17.86 -2.12
C SER A 150 -8.30 17.71 -0.82
N TRP A 151 -8.14 18.64 0.09
CA TRP A 151 -8.83 18.61 1.38
C TRP A 151 -9.44 19.96 1.74
N GLY A 152 -10.36 19.93 2.68
CA GLY A 152 -10.97 21.12 3.23
C GLY A 152 -11.82 20.78 4.45
N GLY A 153 -12.40 21.83 5.02
CA GLY A 153 -13.32 21.73 6.15
C GLY A 153 -14.31 22.89 6.12
N ASP A 154 -15.37 22.79 6.92
CA ASP A 154 -16.40 23.85 7.06
C ASP A 154 -16.08 24.89 8.16
N GLY A 155 -15.00 24.72 8.90
CA GLY A 155 -14.64 25.52 10.07
C GLY A 155 -15.37 25.13 11.36
N ASP A 156 -16.42 24.29 11.26
CA ASP A 156 -17.20 23.76 12.39
C ASP A 156 -16.79 22.34 12.77
N GLY A 157 -15.63 21.90 12.26
CA GLY A 157 -15.03 20.62 12.55
C GLY A 157 -15.46 19.48 11.62
N ASN A 158 -16.13 19.75 10.48
CA ASN A 158 -16.35 18.70 9.49
C ASN A 158 -15.29 18.81 8.39
N GLY A 159 -14.33 17.88 8.42
CA GLY A 159 -13.27 17.79 7.43
C GLY A 159 -13.55 16.73 6.37
N TRP A 160 -12.94 16.91 5.21
CA TRP A 160 -12.98 15.94 4.12
C TRP A 160 -11.69 15.91 3.31
N VAL A 161 -11.39 14.78 2.69
CA VAL A 161 -10.39 14.67 1.62
C VAL A 161 -11.07 14.15 0.37
N LEU A 162 -11.04 14.95 -0.71
CA LEU A 162 -11.56 14.59 -2.03
C LEU A 162 -10.56 13.70 -2.76
N LEU A 163 -11.05 12.62 -3.35
CA LEU A 163 -10.29 11.62 -4.09
C LEU A 163 -10.48 11.80 -5.61
N PRO A 164 -9.57 11.26 -6.46
CA PRO A 164 -9.58 11.51 -7.89
C PRO A 164 -10.83 11.00 -8.62
N ASN A 165 -11.58 10.08 -8.05
CA ASN A 165 -12.85 9.58 -8.58
C ASN A 165 -14.09 10.41 -8.14
N GLY A 166 -13.89 11.54 -7.46
CA GLY A 166 -14.96 12.42 -6.95
C GLY A 166 -15.57 11.98 -5.61
N MET A 167 -15.14 10.86 -5.03
CA MET A 167 -15.55 10.46 -3.69
C MET A 167 -14.74 11.20 -2.62
N SER A 168 -15.25 11.25 -1.39
CA SER A 168 -14.54 11.88 -0.27
C SER A 168 -14.42 10.97 0.93
N LEU A 169 -13.26 11.01 1.58
CA LEU A 169 -13.10 10.54 2.96
C LEU A 169 -13.61 11.65 3.88
N LYS A 170 -14.54 11.34 4.77
CA LYS A 170 -15.21 12.31 5.66
C LYS A 170 -14.76 12.09 7.10
N TYR A 171 -14.49 13.20 7.77
CA TYR A 171 -14.07 13.25 9.18
C TYR A 171 -14.97 14.23 9.95
N PRO A 172 -16.23 13.84 10.23
CA PRO A 172 -17.19 14.72 10.90
C PRO A 172 -16.81 14.91 12.37
N ASN A 173 -17.11 16.10 12.89
CA ASN A 173 -16.84 16.51 14.26
C ASN A 173 -15.38 16.26 14.67
N LEU A 174 -14.46 16.68 13.79
CA LEU A 174 -13.00 16.57 13.94
C LEU A 174 -12.54 17.57 15.02
N ARG A 175 -12.01 17.09 16.12
CA ARG A 175 -11.55 17.92 17.23
C ARG A 175 -10.53 17.21 18.09
N LYS A 176 -9.73 17.97 18.84
CA LYS A 176 -8.91 17.42 19.91
C LYS A 176 -9.79 16.97 21.07
N ALA A 177 -9.48 15.81 21.62
CA ALA A 177 -10.09 15.25 22.81
C ALA A 177 -9.01 14.68 23.73
N ARG A 178 -9.17 14.85 25.04
CA ARG A 178 -8.24 14.30 26.03
C ARG A 178 -8.38 12.78 26.07
N ASN A 179 -7.27 12.11 25.95
CA ASN A 179 -7.18 10.68 26.19
C ASN A 179 -6.90 10.47 27.70
N GLU A 180 -7.89 10.02 28.45
CA GLU A 180 -7.81 9.88 29.90
C GLU A 180 -6.73 8.86 30.34
N GLU A 181 -6.52 7.78 29.54
CA GLU A 181 -5.52 6.77 29.85
C GLU A 181 -4.08 7.27 29.64
N LYS A 182 -3.88 8.16 28.66
CA LYS A 182 -2.56 8.63 28.25
C LYS A 182 -2.21 10.03 28.76
N GLY A 183 -3.22 10.76 29.25
CA GLY A 183 -3.05 12.09 29.80
C GLY A 183 -2.74 13.21 28.81
N PHE A 184 -2.86 12.99 27.50
CA PHE A 184 -2.63 13.99 26.45
C PHE A 184 -3.81 14.12 25.49
N GLU A 185 -3.86 15.22 24.73
CA GLU A 185 -4.87 15.45 23.70
C GLU A 185 -4.51 14.73 22.41
N GLU A 186 -5.50 14.09 21.78
CA GLU A 186 -5.37 13.49 20.45
C GLU A 186 -6.52 13.94 19.54
N TRP A 187 -6.26 14.03 18.23
CA TRP A 187 -7.30 14.29 17.25
C TRP A 187 -8.25 13.11 17.16
N THR A 188 -9.54 13.43 17.15
CA THR A 188 -10.64 12.45 17.06
C THR A 188 -11.74 12.96 16.14
N TYR A 189 -12.48 12.05 15.53
CA TYR A 189 -13.62 12.32 14.70
C TYR A 189 -14.80 11.39 15.01
N GLN A 190 -16.01 11.72 14.60
CA GLN A 190 -17.19 10.90 14.80
C GLN A 190 -17.29 9.85 13.68
N SER A 191 -17.46 8.57 14.04
CA SER A 191 -17.68 7.47 13.12
C SER A 191 -18.87 6.63 13.58
N GLY A 192 -20.04 6.92 13.00
CA GLY A 192 -21.30 6.43 13.56
C GLY A 192 -21.52 6.97 14.97
N GLU A 193 -21.81 6.09 15.91
CA GLU A 193 -22.02 6.47 17.32
C GLU A 193 -20.70 6.61 18.12
N MET A 194 -19.56 6.17 17.55
CA MET A 194 -18.29 6.16 18.25
C MET A 194 -17.37 7.30 17.82
N ARG A 195 -16.56 7.79 18.77
CA ARG A 195 -15.41 8.61 18.45
C ARG A 195 -14.20 7.74 18.16
N LYS A 196 -13.53 8.03 17.06
CA LYS A 196 -12.29 7.36 16.65
C LYS A 196 -11.15 8.38 16.64
N LYS A 197 -9.96 7.95 17.07
CA LYS A 197 -8.75 8.74 16.94
C LYS A 197 -8.33 8.84 15.48
N ILE A 198 -7.64 9.93 15.14
CA ILE A 198 -6.96 10.14 13.86
C ILE A 198 -5.59 10.77 14.13
N TYR A 199 -4.60 10.40 13.38
CA TYR A 199 -3.25 10.96 13.39
C TYR A 199 -2.62 10.78 12.01
N GLY A 200 -1.50 11.44 11.75
CA GLY A 200 -0.91 11.48 10.41
C GLY A 200 -0.73 10.12 9.75
N GLY A 201 -0.20 9.13 10.46
CA GLY A 201 -0.02 7.78 9.93
C GLY A 201 -1.35 7.08 9.60
N LEU A 202 -2.41 7.30 10.39
CA LEU A 202 -3.72 6.71 10.14
C LEU A 202 -4.44 7.41 8.97
N LEU A 203 -4.29 8.74 8.84
CA LEU A 203 -4.80 9.43 7.65
C LEU A 203 -4.07 8.96 6.39
N CYS A 204 -2.74 8.81 6.47
CA CYS A 204 -1.93 8.25 5.37
C CYS A 204 -2.43 6.85 4.98
N GLU A 205 -2.70 5.97 5.95
CA GLU A 205 -3.28 4.63 5.71
C GLU A 205 -4.62 4.71 4.99
N ASN A 206 -5.54 5.56 5.46
CA ASN A 206 -6.85 5.76 4.85
C ASN A 206 -6.73 6.25 3.39
N LEU A 207 -5.83 7.21 3.13
CA LEU A 207 -5.58 7.74 1.79
C LEU A 207 -5.02 6.67 0.85
N VAL A 208 -3.99 5.97 1.29
CA VAL A 208 -3.33 4.92 0.50
C VAL A 208 -4.28 3.78 0.17
N GLN A 209 -5.05 3.30 1.15
CA GLN A 209 -6.04 2.25 0.93
C GLN A 209 -7.16 2.70 -0.01
N ALA A 210 -7.66 3.93 0.14
CA ALA A 210 -8.68 4.48 -0.74
C ALA A 210 -8.17 4.60 -2.19
N LEU A 211 -6.98 5.16 -2.40
CA LEU A 211 -6.37 5.30 -3.73
C LEU A 211 -6.07 3.95 -4.35
N ALA A 212 -5.53 2.99 -3.59
CA ALA A 212 -5.29 1.63 -4.06
C ALA A 212 -6.60 0.95 -4.49
N ARG A 213 -7.69 1.13 -3.72
CA ARG A 213 -9.00 0.60 -4.09
C ARG A 213 -9.57 1.25 -5.35
N ILE A 214 -9.35 2.56 -5.55
CA ILE A 214 -9.77 3.28 -6.76
C ILE A 214 -9.03 2.71 -7.99
N ILE A 215 -7.72 2.47 -7.90
CA ILE A 215 -6.95 1.86 -9.00
C ILE A 215 -7.59 0.52 -9.41
N VAL A 216 -7.78 -0.39 -8.47
CA VAL A 216 -8.36 -1.71 -8.75
C VAL A 216 -9.78 -1.59 -9.29
N ALA A 217 -10.59 -0.68 -8.74
CA ALA A 217 -11.98 -0.50 -9.17
C ALA A 217 -12.08 0.06 -10.60
N GLU A 218 -11.28 1.06 -10.95
CA GLU A 218 -11.26 1.62 -12.31
C GLU A 218 -10.74 0.60 -13.33
N GLN A 219 -9.70 -0.17 -12.97
CA GLN A 219 -9.20 -1.28 -13.80
C GLN A 219 -10.25 -2.37 -13.97
N MET A 220 -10.99 -2.73 -12.91
CA MET A 220 -12.11 -3.66 -12.98
C MET A 220 -13.20 -3.15 -13.93
N LEU A 221 -13.54 -1.86 -13.89
CA LEU A 221 -14.50 -1.26 -14.82
C LEU A 221 -14.01 -1.29 -16.28
N MET A 222 -12.70 -1.18 -16.51
CA MET A 222 -12.14 -1.38 -17.86
C MET A 222 -12.31 -2.82 -18.34
N ILE A 223 -12.08 -3.80 -17.47
CA ILE A 223 -12.27 -5.22 -17.76
C ILE A 223 -13.73 -5.52 -18.06
N ASP A 224 -14.66 -5.01 -17.22
CA ASP A 224 -16.09 -5.30 -17.29
C ASP A 224 -16.75 -4.81 -18.60
N LYS A 225 -16.15 -3.83 -19.27
CA LYS A 225 -16.59 -3.38 -20.62
C LYS A 225 -16.54 -4.50 -21.68
N LYS A 226 -15.70 -5.50 -21.49
CA LYS A 226 -15.50 -6.58 -22.45
C LYS A 226 -15.74 -7.97 -21.86
N TYR A 227 -15.34 -8.21 -20.64
CA TYR A 227 -15.47 -9.48 -19.93
C TYR A 227 -16.07 -9.23 -18.56
N ARG A 228 -17.27 -9.79 -18.33
CA ARG A 228 -17.99 -9.60 -17.07
C ARG A 228 -17.15 -10.03 -15.87
N CYS A 229 -16.91 -9.10 -14.97
CA CYS A 229 -16.33 -9.38 -13.67
C CYS A 229 -17.36 -10.04 -12.75
N VAL A 230 -17.02 -11.18 -12.16
CA VAL A 230 -17.93 -11.96 -11.31
C VAL A 230 -17.54 -11.92 -9.84
N MET A 231 -16.29 -11.60 -9.54
CA MET A 231 -15.80 -11.51 -8.16
C MET A 231 -14.61 -10.55 -8.07
N THR A 232 -14.45 -9.92 -6.92
CA THR A 232 -13.26 -9.17 -6.53
C THR A 232 -12.91 -9.49 -5.08
N THR A 233 -11.63 -9.70 -4.80
CA THR A 233 -11.12 -9.95 -3.44
C THR A 233 -9.83 -9.17 -3.26
N HIS A 234 -9.83 -8.18 -2.36
CA HIS A 234 -8.70 -7.26 -2.17
C HIS A 234 -8.27 -6.57 -3.48
N ASP A 235 -7.14 -6.97 -4.03
CA ASP A 235 -6.55 -6.49 -5.28
C ASP A 235 -6.67 -7.49 -6.44
N GLU A 236 -7.51 -8.51 -6.29
CA GLU A 236 -7.80 -9.52 -7.30
C GLU A 236 -9.14 -9.27 -7.98
N VAL A 237 -9.18 -9.47 -9.30
CA VAL A 237 -10.39 -9.42 -10.12
C VAL A 237 -10.54 -10.74 -10.85
N VAL A 238 -11.74 -11.30 -10.82
CA VAL A 238 -12.09 -12.56 -11.50
C VAL A 238 -13.16 -12.30 -12.55
N ALA A 239 -12.91 -12.74 -13.78
CA ALA A 239 -13.88 -12.75 -14.86
C ALA A 239 -14.22 -14.19 -15.28
N HIS A 240 -15.41 -14.41 -15.83
CA HIS A 240 -15.88 -15.71 -16.27
C HIS A 240 -16.22 -15.70 -17.77
N PRO A 241 -15.20 -15.79 -18.66
CA PRO A 241 -15.39 -15.89 -20.09
C PRO A 241 -15.81 -17.30 -20.53
N LYS A 242 -16.23 -17.45 -21.80
CA LYS A 242 -16.31 -18.76 -22.44
C LYS A 242 -14.91 -19.37 -22.54
N LEU A 243 -14.75 -20.68 -22.39
CA LEU A 243 -13.45 -21.37 -22.41
C LEU A 243 -12.59 -21.01 -23.62
N ARG A 244 -13.19 -20.94 -24.81
CA ARG A 244 -12.49 -20.53 -26.05
C ARG A 244 -11.92 -19.11 -26.04
N GLU A 245 -12.33 -18.28 -25.11
CA GLU A 245 -11.90 -16.88 -24.95
C GLU A 245 -11.00 -16.68 -23.72
N ALA A 246 -10.74 -17.76 -22.94
CA ALA A 246 -10.03 -17.66 -21.66
C ALA A 246 -8.67 -16.97 -21.78
N GLU A 247 -7.84 -17.39 -22.73
CA GLU A 247 -6.53 -16.78 -22.97
C GLU A 247 -6.65 -15.30 -23.39
N LYS A 248 -7.58 -14.97 -24.29
CA LYS A 248 -7.80 -13.57 -24.72
C LYS A 248 -8.32 -12.70 -23.56
N CYS A 249 -9.17 -13.27 -22.70
CA CYS A 249 -9.64 -12.61 -21.51
C CYS A 249 -8.49 -12.33 -20.54
N TYR A 250 -7.66 -13.33 -20.26
CA TYR A 250 -6.49 -13.19 -19.41
C TYR A 250 -5.56 -12.07 -19.89
N GLN A 251 -5.20 -12.09 -21.18
CA GLN A 251 -4.33 -11.06 -21.75
C GLN A 251 -4.93 -9.66 -21.64
N PHE A 252 -6.23 -9.52 -21.88
CA PHE A 252 -6.93 -8.26 -21.74
C PHE A 252 -7.00 -7.79 -20.28
N MET A 253 -7.29 -8.70 -19.35
CA MET A 253 -7.27 -8.39 -17.91
C MET A 253 -5.88 -7.95 -17.45
N TYR A 254 -4.84 -8.68 -17.87
CA TYR A 254 -3.45 -8.31 -17.56
C TYR A 254 -3.12 -6.90 -18.05
N GLN A 255 -3.49 -6.58 -19.30
CA GLN A 255 -3.31 -5.24 -19.84
C GLN A 255 -4.05 -4.17 -19.00
N CYS A 256 -5.32 -4.40 -18.67
CA CYS A 256 -6.10 -3.47 -17.85
C CYS A 256 -5.45 -3.29 -16.46
N MET A 257 -5.04 -4.38 -15.80
CA MET A 257 -4.50 -4.37 -14.45
C MET A 257 -3.08 -3.78 -14.35
N THR A 258 -2.38 -3.65 -15.47
CA THR A 258 -1.05 -3.03 -15.54
C THR A 258 -1.07 -1.62 -16.17
N THR A 259 -2.23 -1.15 -16.61
CA THR A 259 -2.38 0.19 -17.17
C THR A 259 -2.51 1.23 -16.05
N PRO A 260 -1.61 2.22 -15.97
CA PRO A 260 -1.75 3.34 -15.07
C PRO A 260 -2.98 4.19 -15.38
N LEU A 261 -3.53 4.83 -14.35
CA LEU A 261 -4.68 5.72 -14.50
C LEU A 261 -4.24 7.15 -14.80
N TRP A 262 -5.14 7.95 -15.35
CA TRP A 262 -4.89 9.33 -15.75
C TRP A 262 -4.37 10.22 -14.60
N TRP A 263 -4.74 9.94 -13.37
CA TRP A 263 -4.34 10.71 -12.19
C TRP A 263 -3.05 10.20 -11.52
N CYS A 264 -2.53 9.03 -11.93
CA CYS A 264 -1.26 8.46 -11.46
C CYS A 264 -0.49 7.79 -12.63
N PRO A 265 -0.13 8.56 -13.68
CA PRO A 265 0.40 7.99 -14.93
C PRO A 265 1.78 7.34 -14.77
N ASP A 266 2.52 7.66 -13.74
CA ASP A 266 3.90 7.23 -13.48
C ASP A 266 4.02 6.18 -12.37
N ILE A 267 2.90 5.75 -11.76
CA ILE A 267 2.93 4.69 -10.76
C ILE A 267 3.29 3.34 -11.39
N PRO A 268 4.28 2.60 -10.89
CA PRO A 268 4.56 1.26 -11.37
C PRO A 268 3.42 0.32 -10.96
N LEU A 269 2.78 -0.31 -11.92
CA LEU A 269 1.74 -1.32 -11.71
C LEU A 269 2.18 -2.65 -12.31
N ALA A 270 1.95 -3.73 -11.60
CA ALA A 270 2.19 -5.09 -12.06
C ALA A 270 1.05 -6.00 -11.62
N ALA A 271 0.73 -6.97 -12.42
CA ALA A 271 -0.26 -7.99 -12.14
C ALA A 271 0.32 -9.38 -12.35
N GLU A 272 -0.17 -10.33 -11.60
CA GLU A 272 0.07 -11.76 -11.78
C GLU A 272 -1.29 -12.44 -11.88
N GLY A 273 -1.39 -13.49 -12.65
CA GLY A 273 -2.64 -14.23 -12.79
C GLY A 273 -2.54 -15.38 -13.76
N GLY A 274 -3.65 -15.98 -14.04
CA GLY A 274 -3.79 -17.10 -14.97
C GLY A 274 -5.27 -17.41 -15.16
N TRP A 275 -5.56 -18.46 -15.89
CA TRP A 275 -6.92 -18.98 -16.03
C TRP A 275 -6.96 -20.48 -15.74
N ALA A 276 -8.08 -20.96 -15.22
CA ALA A 276 -8.35 -22.36 -14.92
C ALA A 276 -9.85 -22.61 -14.98
N GLU A 277 -10.27 -23.88 -14.98
CA GLU A 277 -11.69 -24.25 -14.96
C GLU A 277 -12.35 -23.96 -13.61
N ASN A 278 -11.56 -23.87 -12.53
CA ASN A 278 -12.03 -23.59 -11.17
C ASN A 278 -11.25 -22.42 -10.58
N TYR A 279 -11.92 -21.66 -9.71
CA TYR A 279 -11.22 -20.71 -8.85
C TYR A 279 -10.43 -21.45 -7.77
N SER A 280 -9.11 -21.34 -7.82
CA SER A 280 -8.17 -21.90 -6.84
C SER A 280 -6.99 -20.97 -6.64
N LYS A 281 -6.50 -20.89 -5.42
CA LYS A 281 -5.27 -20.18 -5.06
C LYS A 281 -4.15 -21.16 -4.79
#